data_200db5dd7dc5e624a9379ed5ce8d0649
#
_entry.id   200db5dd7dc5e624a9379ed5ce8d0649
#
_cell.length_a   1.000
_cell.length_b   1.000
_cell.length_c   1.000
_cell.angle_alpha   90.00
_cell.angle_beta   90.00
_cell.angle_gamma   90.00
#
_symmetry.space_group_name_H-M   'P 1'
#
loop_
_entity.id
_entity.type
_entity.pdbx_description
1 polymer ?
#
loop_
_entity_poly.entity_id
_entity_poly.type
_entity_poly.pdbx_seq_one_letter_code
_entity_poly.pdbx_strand_id
1 'polypeptide(L)'
;MTLPAEPVVYAIPMRTRFRGITVREGMVIPGARGWGDFCAFPEYDDREAAGWLATALEQAEQGWPEPVREWIPVNCIVPAVEAERAHRMVLDSRCRTAKVKVADHPGSLPEDLERVAAVRDALGADGSVRVDANAVWDVDTAVAHITEIDKAAGGLQYVEQPCRTVAELAAVRRKVDVPIAADESIRRAEDPMRVAVAEAADIAVIKCTPLGGVRRALRVAEAAGLPVVVSSALETSIGLGAQLALAGALPELDFACGLGTASLFEGDLVTEPLFPVDGYLPVPLRPRDPDPALLERYRHRDPARVAWWQDRYRRVRALVDTN
;
A
#
# COMPACT_ATOMS: atom_id res chain seq x y z
N MET A 1 -6.86 30.60 -6.34
CA MET A 1 -8.13 29.97 -5.91
C MET A 1 -7.99 29.62 -4.43
N THR A 2 -9.04 29.77 -3.64
CA THR A 2 -9.07 29.34 -2.22
C THR A 2 -9.49 27.88 -2.13
N LEU A 3 -8.97 27.15 -1.14
CA LEU A 3 -9.40 25.79 -0.86
C LEU A 3 -10.85 25.77 -0.32
N PRO A 4 -11.66 24.76 -0.71
CA PRO A 4 -13.01 24.59 -0.19
C PRO A 4 -13.00 24.19 1.28
N ALA A 5 -14.04 24.57 2.03
CA ALA A 5 -14.24 24.19 3.43
C ALA A 5 -14.94 22.82 3.58
N GLU A 6 -15.34 22.18 2.48
CA GLU A 6 -16.08 20.92 2.46
C GLU A 6 -15.26 19.82 1.76
N PRO A 7 -15.55 18.54 2.04
CA PRO A 7 -14.91 17.42 1.36
C PRO A 7 -15.10 17.46 -0.16
N VAL A 8 -14.05 17.10 -0.90
CA VAL A 8 -14.05 17.12 -2.37
C VAL A 8 -13.75 15.72 -2.91
N VAL A 9 -14.61 15.25 -3.80
CA VAL A 9 -14.43 13.97 -4.51
C VAL A 9 -13.52 14.18 -5.70
N TYR A 10 -12.53 13.30 -5.84
CA TYR A 10 -11.55 13.33 -6.92
C TYR A 10 -11.56 12.03 -7.73
N ALA A 11 -11.02 12.09 -8.96
CA ALA A 11 -10.73 10.96 -9.83
C ALA A 11 -9.42 11.22 -10.58
N ILE A 12 -8.40 10.40 -10.32
CA ILE A 12 -7.08 10.51 -10.93
C ILE A 12 -6.85 9.30 -11.82
N PRO A 13 -6.60 9.45 -13.14
CA PRO A 13 -6.24 8.35 -14.03
C PRO A 13 -4.92 7.69 -13.61
N MET A 14 -4.81 6.40 -13.85
CA MET A 14 -3.61 5.62 -13.60
C MET A 14 -2.83 5.37 -14.89
N ARG A 15 -1.50 5.44 -14.83
CA ARG A 15 -0.59 5.15 -15.96
C ARG A 15 -0.64 3.70 -16.42
N THR A 16 -1.02 2.80 -15.54
CA THR A 16 -1.12 1.36 -15.76
C THR A 16 -2.23 0.81 -14.89
N ARG A 17 -2.99 -0.17 -15.43
CA ARG A 17 -3.96 -0.91 -14.63
C ARG A 17 -3.25 -1.54 -13.44
N PHE A 18 -3.75 -1.30 -12.25
CA PHE A 18 -3.21 -1.85 -11.01
C PHE A 18 -4.36 -2.25 -10.10
N ARG A 19 -4.32 -3.43 -9.52
CA ARG A 19 -5.40 -3.97 -8.69
C ARG A 19 -6.80 -3.89 -9.35
N GLY A 20 -6.84 -4.09 -10.67
CA GLY A 20 -8.06 -4.08 -11.45
C GLY A 20 -8.63 -2.70 -11.82
N ILE A 21 -8.08 -1.59 -11.28
CA ILE A 21 -8.55 -0.22 -11.56
C ILE A 21 -7.63 0.53 -12.53
N THR A 22 -8.21 1.46 -13.26
CA THR A 22 -7.52 2.40 -14.17
C THR A 22 -7.74 3.87 -13.77
N VAL A 23 -8.61 4.11 -12.80
CA VAL A 23 -8.86 5.41 -12.20
C VAL A 23 -8.89 5.25 -10.69
N ARG A 24 -8.14 6.11 -9.98
CA ARG A 24 -8.18 6.18 -8.53
C ARG A 24 -9.15 7.26 -8.08
N GLU A 25 -10.22 6.86 -7.41
CA GLU A 25 -11.20 7.77 -6.83
C GLU A 25 -11.05 7.84 -5.32
N GLY A 26 -11.49 8.96 -4.76
CA GLY A 26 -11.54 9.17 -3.33
C GLY A 26 -12.14 10.53 -2.99
N MET A 27 -12.03 10.89 -1.73
CA MET A 27 -12.51 12.15 -1.19
C MET A 27 -11.44 12.75 -0.27
N VAL A 28 -11.00 13.97 -0.54
CA VAL A 28 -10.16 14.70 0.41
C VAL A 28 -11.02 15.51 1.37
N ILE A 29 -10.65 15.49 2.64
CA ILE A 29 -11.44 16.01 3.77
C ILE A 29 -10.61 17.05 4.48
N PRO A 30 -11.07 18.33 4.56
CA PRO A 30 -10.39 19.36 5.32
C PRO A 30 -10.58 19.17 6.84
N GLY A 31 -9.59 19.57 7.63
CA GLY A 31 -9.65 19.58 9.08
C GLY A 31 -8.70 20.59 9.70
N ALA A 32 -8.65 20.64 11.04
CA ALA A 32 -7.89 21.63 11.78
C ALA A 32 -6.37 21.54 11.62
N ARG A 33 -5.85 20.36 11.23
CA ARG A 33 -4.42 20.10 11.06
C ARG A 33 -3.97 20.04 9.61
N GLY A 34 -4.90 20.00 8.66
CA GLY A 34 -4.66 19.87 7.24
C GLY A 34 -5.72 18.99 6.57
N TRP A 35 -5.36 18.24 5.55
CA TRP A 35 -6.30 17.45 4.78
C TRP A 35 -6.05 15.95 4.96
N GLY A 36 -7.14 15.16 5.01
CA GLY A 36 -7.12 13.71 5.01
C GLY A 36 -7.61 13.15 3.66
N ASP A 37 -7.21 11.92 3.34
CA ASP A 37 -7.58 11.23 2.09
C ASP A 37 -8.43 9.99 2.39
N PHE A 38 -9.73 10.06 2.16
CA PHE A 38 -10.68 8.96 2.25
C PHE A 38 -10.85 8.30 0.89
N CYS A 39 -10.11 7.25 0.63
CA CYS A 39 -10.04 6.59 -0.67
C CYS A 39 -10.26 5.06 -0.59
N ALA A 40 -11.16 4.59 0.28
CA ALA A 40 -11.54 3.18 0.34
C ALA A 40 -12.05 2.67 -1.02
N PHE A 41 -11.59 1.49 -1.44
CA PHE A 41 -11.99 0.94 -2.73
C PHE A 41 -13.52 0.76 -2.81
N PRO A 42 -14.12 0.98 -3.99
CA PRO A 42 -15.57 0.91 -4.18
C PRO A 42 -16.21 -0.43 -3.80
N GLU A 43 -15.47 -1.53 -3.96
CA GLU A 43 -15.92 -2.89 -3.63
C GLU A 43 -15.95 -3.20 -2.13
N TYR A 44 -15.33 -2.36 -1.30
CA TYR A 44 -15.37 -2.52 0.15
C TYR A 44 -16.70 -2.04 0.71
N ASP A 45 -17.24 -2.78 1.66
CA ASP A 45 -18.43 -2.35 2.40
C ASP A 45 -18.13 -1.16 3.34
N ASP A 46 -19.18 -0.63 3.98
CA ASP A 46 -19.04 0.53 4.86
C ASP A 46 -18.23 0.20 6.13
N ARG A 47 -18.20 -1.06 6.61
CA ARG A 47 -17.41 -1.49 7.77
C ARG A 47 -15.93 -1.54 7.43
N GLU A 48 -15.58 -2.13 6.28
CA GLU A 48 -14.19 -2.10 5.80
C GLU A 48 -13.72 -0.67 5.52
N ALA A 49 -14.60 0.19 4.99
CA ALA A 49 -14.29 1.59 4.71
C ALA A 49 -14.13 2.46 5.97
N ALA A 50 -14.65 2.03 7.13
CA ALA A 50 -14.59 2.79 8.38
C ALA A 50 -13.15 3.06 8.83
N GLY A 51 -12.24 2.09 8.70
CA GLY A 51 -10.82 2.29 8.99
C GLY A 51 -10.19 3.37 8.11
N TRP A 52 -10.52 3.39 6.83
CA TRP A 52 -10.02 4.37 5.87
C TRP A 52 -10.48 5.79 6.21
N LEU A 53 -11.76 5.94 6.59
CA LEU A 53 -12.28 7.24 7.01
C LEU A 53 -11.68 7.68 8.35
N ALA A 54 -11.55 6.76 9.31
CA ALA A 54 -10.92 7.06 10.59
C ALA A 54 -9.48 7.57 10.42
N THR A 55 -8.71 6.97 9.48
CA THR A 55 -7.36 7.44 9.15
C THR A 55 -7.37 8.83 8.54
N ALA A 56 -8.27 9.10 7.60
CA ALA A 56 -8.40 10.42 6.99
C ALA A 56 -8.76 11.49 8.03
N LEU A 57 -9.64 11.16 8.97
CA LEU A 57 -10.04 12.07 10.05
C LEU A 57 -8.91 12.27 11.09
N GLU A 58 -8.20 11.20 11.50
CA GLU A 58 -7.02 11.34 12.35
C GLU A 58 -6.01 12.29 11.72
N GLN A 59 -5.72 12.11 10.44
CA GLN A 59 -4.81 12.95 9.68
C GLN A 59 -5.28 14.41 9.66
N ALA A 60 -6.54 14.66 9.30
CA ALA A 60 -7.08 15.99 9.13
C ALA A 60 -7.22 16.78 10.46
N GLU A 61 -7.56 16.08 11.55
CA GLU A 61 -7.93 16.71 12.82
C GLU A 61 -6.85 16.65 13.91
N GLN A 62 -6.06 15.57 13.96
CA GLN A 62 -5.13 15.31 15.06
C GLN A 62 -3.66 15.41 14.62
N GLY A 63 -3.36 15.15 13.36
CA GLY A 63 -2.01 14.92 12.87
C GLY A 63 -1.42 13.61 13.41
N TRP A 64 -0.11 13.47 13.34
CA TRP A 64 0.59 12.22 13.59
C TRP A 64 1.52 12.26 14.81
N PRO A 65 1.97 11.12 15.34
CA PRO A 65 3.04 11.05 16.31
C PRO A 65 4.36 11.63 15.76
N GLU A 66 5.22 12.09 16.67
CA GLU A 66 6.56 12.53 16.30
C GLU A 66 7.36 11.38 15.68
N PRO A 67 8.02 11.60 14.53
CA PRO A 67 8.84 10.58 13.88
C PRO A 67 10.19 10.42 14.60
N VAL A 68 10.74 9.20 14.57
CA VAL A 68 12.09 8.89 15.06
C VAL A 68 13.13 8.85 13.91
N ARG A 69 12.70 9.08 12.67
CA ARG A 69 13.55 9.20 11.46
C ARG A 69 12.96 10.16 10.44
N GLU A 70 13.82 10.75 9.63
CA GLU A 70 13.44 11.78 8.65
C GLU A 70 13.17 11.21 7.25
N TRP A 71 13.75 10.05 6.94
CA TRP A 71 13.70 9.43 5.60
C TRP A 71 13.31 7.97 5.69
N ILE A 72 12.49 7.52 4.75
CA ILE A 72 12.02 6.14 4.65
C ILE A 72 12.56 5.52 3.37
N PRO A 73 13.32 4.41 3.46
CA PRO A 73 13.68 3.64 2.29
C PRO A 73 12.42 3.01 1.68
N VAL A 74 12.28 3.10 0.35
CA VAL A 74 11.10 2.57 -0.33
C VAL A 74 11.48 1.61 -1.46
N ASN A 75 10.57 0.71 -1.81
CA ASN A 75 10.74 -0.16 -2.95
C ASN A 75 10.07 0.39 -4.21
N CYS A 76 10.65 0.09 -5.37
CA CYS A 76 9.95 0.19 -6.64
C CYS A 76 8.76 -0.77 -6.65
N ILE A 77 7.62 -0.33 -7.16
CA ILE A 77 6.44 -1.17 -7.36
C ILE A 77 6.34 -1.51 -8.84
N VAL A 78 6.40 -2.80 -9.14
CA VAL A 78 6.33 -3.34 -10.50
C VAL A 78 4.99 -4.04 -10.69
N PRO A 79 4.06 -3.44 -11.44
CA PRO A 79 2.79 -4.09 -11.81
C PRO A 79 3.01 -5.34 -12.68
N ALA A 80 1.93 -6.06 -13.00
CA ALA A 80 1.96 -7.12 -14.00
C ALA A 80 2.10 -6.52 -15.42
N VAL A 81 3.33 -6.20 -15.78
CA VAL A 81 3.75 -5.64 -17.07
C VAL A 81 4.80 -6.53 -17.71
N GLU A 82 5.07 -6.31 -19.01
CA GLU A 82 6.12 -7.03 -19.74
C GLU A 82 7.50 -6.83 -19.09
N ALA A 83 8.35 -7.84 -19.20
CA ALA A 83 9.67 -7.90 -18.58
C ALA A 83 10.56 -6.68 -18.87
N GLU A 84 10.61 -6.24 -20.13
CA GLU A 84 11.38 -5.06 -20.55
C GLU A 84 10.89 -3.77 -19.88
N ARG A 85 9.56 -3.63 -19.73
CA ARG A 85 8.98 -2.48 -19.03
C ARG A 85 9.29 -2.53 -17.52
N ALA A 86 9.21 -3.71 -16.92
CA ALA A 86 9.57 -3.94 -15.52
C ALA A 86 11.02 -3.56 -15.26
N HIS A 87 11.95 -3.98 -16.11
CA HIS A 87 13.37 -3.62 -16.04
C HIS A 87 13.57 -2.10 -16.06
N ARG A 88 12.97 -1.39 -17.03
CA ARG A 88 13.07 0.07 -17.11
C ARG A 88 12.50 0.76 -15.87
N MET A 89 11.34 0.32 -15.37
CA MET A 89 10.74 0.90 -14.16
C MET A 89 11.67 0.82 -12.95
N VAL A 90 12.39 -0.29 -12.79
CA VAL A 90 13.35 -0.47 -11.70
C VAL A 90 14.54 0.47 -11.85
N LEU A 91 15.14 0.56 -13.04
CA LEU A 91 16.24 1.49 -13.31
C LEU A 91 15.84 2.95 -13.06
N ASP A 92 14.67 3.36 -13.56
CA ASP A 92 14.17 4.73 -13.42
C ASP A 92 13.88 5.10 -11.97
N SER A 93 13.44 4.12 -11.15
CA SER A 93 13.11 4.33 -9.74
C SER A 93 14.32 4.59 -8.86
N ARG A 94 15.50 4.13 -9.23
CA ARG A 94 16.73 4.12 -8.42
C ARG A 94 16.57 3.46 -7.06
N CYS A 95 15.51 2.68 -6.85
CA CYS A 95 15.31 1.90 -5.64
C CYS A 95 16.26 0.69 -5.60
N ARG A 96 16.72 0.32 -4.42
CA ARG A 96 17.52 -0.90 -4.21
C ARG A 96 16.66 -2.13 -3.91
N THR A 97 15.35 -1.95 -3.84
CA THR A 97 14.38 -3.01 -3.59
C THR A 97 13.23 -2.86 -4.59
N ALA A 98 12.75 -3.96 -5.15
CA ALA A 98 11.56 -3.98 -5.98
C ALA A 98 10.54 -5.01 -5.49
N LYS A 99 9.25 -4.62 -5.48
CA LYS A 99 8.12 -5.51 -5.23
C LYS A 99 7.37 -5.75 -6.53
N VAL A 100 7.34 -7.01 -6.99
CA VAL A 100 6.78 -7.44 -8.26
C VAL A 100 5.41 -8.07 -8.05
N LYS A 101 4.41 -7.63 -8.78
CA LYS A 101 3.11 -8.29 -8.83
C LYS A 101 3.19 -9.56 -9.66
N VAL A 102 2.72 -10.67 -9.09
CA VAL A 102 2.65 -11.99 -9.71
C VAL A 102 1.23 -12.53 -9.64
N ALA A 103 0.95 -13.60 -10.34
CA ALA A 103 -0.36 -14.27 -10.33
C ALA A 103 -1.53 -13.38 -10.82
N ASP A 104 -1.30 -12.50 -11.81
CA ASP A 104 -2.33 -11.60 -12.35
C ASP A 104 -3.48 -12.36 -13.04
N HIS A 105 -3.18 -13.55 -13.59
CA HIS A 105 -4.18 -14.43 -14.19
C HIS A 105 -3.75 -15.91 -14.09
N PRO A 106 -4.70 -16.87 -14.25
CA PRO A 106 -4.34 -18.29 -14.29
C PRO A 106 -3.32 -18.59 -15.41
N GLY A 107 -2.22 -19.25 -15.05
CA GLY A 107 -1.14 -19.59 -16.01
C GLY A 107 -0.11 -18.48 -16.23
N SER A 108 -0.12 -17.39 -15.48
CA SER A 108 0.84 -16.27 -15.59
C SER A 108 2.28 -16.60 -15.19
N LEU A 109 2.55 -17.78 -14.66
CA LEU A 109 3.87 -18.13 -14.14
C LEU A 109 5.03 -17.88 -15.12
N PRO A 110 4.96 -18.25 -16.41
CA PRO A 110 6.04 -17.95 -17.35
C PRO A 110 6.34 -16.45 -17.47
N GLU A 111 5.30 -15.62 -17.56
CA GLU A 111 5.42 -14.16 -17.62
C GLU A 111 5.97 -13.57 -16.31
N ASP A 112 5.55 -14.15 -15.18
CA ASP A 112 6.03 -13.76 -13.86
C ASP A 112 7.52 -14.06 -13.69
N LEU A 113 8.00 -15.23 -14.18
CA LEU A 113 9.42 -15.59 -14.15
C LEU A 113 10.27 -14.65 -15.02
N GLU A 114 9.82 -14.33 -16.24
CA GLU A 114 10.52 -13.38 -17.12
C GLU A 114 10.58 -11.98 -16.48
N ARG A 115 9.48 -11.52 -15.91
CA ARG A 115 9.39 -10.23 -15.22
C ARG A 115 10.32 -10.16 -14.01
N VAL A 116 10.32 -11.19 -13.17
CA VAL A 116 11.17 -11.26 -11.97
C VAL A 116 12.65 -11.33 -12.34
N ALA A 117 13.01 -12.11 -13.36
CA ALA A 117 14.38 -12.17 -13.87
C ALA A 117 14.86 -10.81 -14.40
N ALA A 118 14.01 -10.10 -15.15
CA ALA A 118 14.31 -8.75 -15.63
C ALA A 118 14.47 -7.72 -14.49
N VAL A 119 13.67 -7.83 -13.43
CA VAL A 119 13.80 -7.02 -12.22
C VAL A 119 15.12 -7.32 -11.49
N ARG A 120 15.50 -8.60 -11.37
CA ARG A 120 16.79 -8.98 -10.80
C ARG A 120 17.96 -8.41 -11.58
N ASP A 121 17.91 -8.50 -12.91
CA ASP A 121 18.94 -7.93 -13.79
C ASP A 121 19.08 -6.41 -13.58
N ALA A 122 17.96 -5.68 -13.51
CA ALA A 122 17.95 -4.24 -13.29
C ALA A 122 18.48 -3.82 -11.90
N LEU A 123 18.19 -4.59 -10.86
CA LEU A 123 18.64 -4.33 -9.48
C LEU A 123 20.11 -4.72 -9.24
N GLY A 124 20.63 -5.66 -10.03
CA GLY A 124 21.92 -6.30 -9.76
C GLY A 124 21.88 -7.27 -8.57
N ALA A 125 23.00 -7.87 -8.25
CA ALA A 125 23.11 -8.92 -7.22
C ALA A 125 22.78 -8.43 -5.80
N ASP A 126 23.13 -7.18 -5.48
CA ASP A 126 22.96 -6.59 -4.14
C ASP A 126 21.54 -6.05 -3.89
N GLY A 127 20.68 -6.01 -4.91
CA GLY A 127 19.31 -5.54 -4.76
C GLY A 127 18.37 -6.59 -4.16
N SER A 128 17.27 -6.15 -3.56
CA SER A 128 16.27 -7.05 -2.97
C SER A 128 15.03 -7.18 -3.86
N VAL A 129 14.63 -8.41 -4.15
CA VAL A 129 13.40 -8.72 -4.90
C VAL A 129 12.35 -9.29 -3.95
N ARG A 130 11.13 -8.82 -4.07
CA ARG A 130 9.93 -9.31 -3.37
C ARG A 130 8.84 -9.57 -4.37
N VAL A 131 7.96 -10.51 -4.09
CA VAL A 131 6.78 -10.74 -4.92
C VAL A 131 5.52 -10.68 -4.07
N ASP A 132 4.40 -10.27 -4.70
CA ASP A 132 3.10 -10.16 -4.06
C ASP A 132 2.06 -10.87 -4.93
N ALA A 133 1.51 -11.96 -4.39
CA ALA A 133 0.52 -12.80 -5.06
C ALA A 133 -0.93 -12.45 -4.71
N ASN A 134 -1.16 -11.48 -3.80
CA ASN A 134 -2.49 -11.01 -3.41
C ASN A 134 -3.51 -12.11 -3.08
N ALA A 135 -3.07 -13.15 -2.37
CA ALA A 135 -3.91 -14.26 -1.89
C ALA A 135 -4.56 -15.10 -2.99
N VAL A 136 -3.95 -15.23 -4.17
CA VAL A 136 -4.53 -15.92 -5.33
C VAL A 136 -4.28 -17.43 -5.30
N TRP A 137 -3.15 -17.89 -4.74
CA TRP A 137 -2.77 -19.31 -4.82
C TRP A 137 -3.41 -20.15 -3.71
N ASP A 138 -3.59 -21.43 -3.98
CA ASP A 138 -3.69 -22.47 -2.97
C ASP A 138 -2.30 -22.89 -2.47
N VAL A 139 -2.23 -23.76 -1.45
CA VAL A 139 -0.98 -24.14 -0.79
C VAL A 139 -0.01 -24.83 -1.75
N ASP A 140 -0.49 -25.77 -2.56
CA ASP A 140 0.39 -26.58 -3.42
C ASP A 140 0.90 -25.75 -4.62
N THR A 141 0.05 -24.91 -5.19
CA THR A 141 0.43 -23.92 -6.21
C THR A 141 1.44 -22.91 -5.64
N ALA A 142 1.20 -22.40 -4.44
CA ALA A 142 2.10 -21.45 -3.79
C ALA A 142 3.50 -22.03 -3.60
N VAL A 143 3.62 -23.25 -3.07
CA VAL A 143 4.90 -23.92 -2.86
C VAL A 143 5.65 -24.11 -4.19
N ALA A 144 4.97 -24.59 -5.24
CA ALA A 144 5.57 -24.81 -6.55
C ALA A 144 6.04 -23.49 -7.19
N HIS A 145 5.16 -22.47 -7.21
CA HIS A 145 5.46 -21.17 -7.85
C HIS A 145 6.53 -20.39 -7.09
N ILE A 146 6.50 -20.38 -5.75
CA ILE A 146 7.54 -19.73 -4.92
C ILE A 146 8.92 -20.28 -5.24
N THR A 147 9.04 -21.60 -5.36
CA THR A 147 10.32 -22.25 -5.70
C THR A 147 10.89 -21.78 -7.04
N GLU A 148 10.05 -21.71 -8.07
CA GLU A 148 10.48 -21.26 -9.41
C GLU A 148 10.78 -19.76 -9.44
N ILE A 149 9.95 -18.95 -8.79
CA ILE A 149 10.12 -17.49 -8.72
C ILE A 149 11.35 -17.11 -7.90
N ASP A 150 11.63 -17.80 -6.77
CA ASP A 150 12.82 -17.60 -5.97
C ASP A 150 14.10 -17.85 -6.76
N LYS A 151 14.11 -18.92 -7.55
CA LYS A 151 15.20 -19.24 -8.45
C LYS A 151 15.38 -18.18 -9.54
N ALA A 152 14.30 -17.72 -10.18
CA ALA A 152 14.35 -16.64 -11.18
C ALA A 152 14.80 -15.29 -10.59
N ALA A 153 14.44 -15.03 -9.33
CA ALA A 153 14.85 -13.85 -8.58
C ALA A 153 16.33 -13.91 -8.13
N GLY A 154 16.98 -15.07 -8.17
CA GLY A 154 18.29 -15.26 -7.52
C GLY A 154 18.24 -15.05 -6.00
N GLY A 155 17.14 -15.43 -5.38
CA GLY A 155 16.80 -15.26 -3.97
C GLY A 155 15.77 -14.13 -3.75
N LEU A 156 14.62 -14.49 -3.17
CA LEU A 156 13.58 -13.56 -2.76
C LEU A 156 13.82 -13.07 -1.32
N GLN A 157 13.60 -11.80 -1.08
CA GLN A 157 13.61 -11.27 0.28
C GLN A 157 12.38 -11.76 1.06
N TYR A 158 11.22 -11.84 0.42
CA TYR A 158 9.99 -12.47 0.91
C TYR A 158 8.93 -12.63 -0.19
N VAL A 159 7.91 -13.45 0.09
CA VAL A 159 6.66 -13.54 -0.67
C VAL A 159 5.52 -12.96 0.15
N GLU A 160 4.80 -11.97 -0.39
CA GLU A 160 3.66 -11.33 0.26
C GLU A 160 2.37 -12.05 -0.09
N GLN A 161 1.62 -12.44 0.95
CA GLN A 161 0.28 -13.02 0.92
C GLN A 161 0.07 -14.04 -0.23
N PRO A 162 0.78 -15.17 -0.23
CA PRO A 162 0.61 -16.17 -1.28
C PRO A 162 -0.79 -16.80 -1.30
N CYS A 163 -1.38 -17.02 -0.12
CA CYS A 163 -2.67 -17.69 0.05
C CYS A 163 -3.67 -16.84 0.82
N ARG A 164 -4.94 -17.25 0.81
CA ARG A 164 -6.05 -16.47 1.35
C ARG A 164 -6.17 -16.49 2.87
N THR A 165 -5.97 -17.66 3.49
CA THR A 165 -6.21 -17.86 4.91
C THR A 165 -4.93 -17.95 5.72
N VAL A 166 -5.00 -17.61 7.01
CA VAL A 166 -3.87 -17.74 7.95
C VAL A 166 -3.36 -19.19 8.02
N ALA A 167 -4.27 -20.18 7.99
CA ALA A 167 -3.91 -21.59 8.02
C ALA A 167 -3.13 -22.02 6.77
N GLU A 168 -3.52 -21.53 5.59
CA GLU A 168 -2.80 -21.78 4.34
C GLU A 168 -1.42 -21.10 4.33
N LEU A 169 -1.31 -19.84 4.83
CA LEU A 169 -0.02 -19.18 4.99
C LEU A 169 0.91 -19.99 5.87
N ALA A 170 0.44 -20.47 7.04
CA ALA A 170 1.21 -21.31 7.93
C ALA A 170 1.63 -22.64 7.26
N ALA A 171 0.79 -23.20 6.39
CA ALA A 171 1.10 -24.42 5.64
C ALA A 171 2.18 -24.17 4.57
N VAL A 172 2.14 -23.05 3.86
CA VAL A 172 3.17 -22.66 2.89
C VAL A 172 4.48 -22.38 3.61
N ARG A 173 4.46 -21.55 4.68
CA ARG A 173 5.66 -21.17 5.45
C ARG A 173 6.48 -22.37 5.93
N ARG A 174 5.83 -23.48 6.29
CA ARG A 174 6.52 -24.72 6.70
C ARG A 174 7.15 -25.50 5.56
N LYS A 175 6.83 -25.18 4.30
CA LYS A 175 7.25 -25.95 3.11
C LYS A 175 8.25 -25.19 2.23
N VAL A 176 8.48 -23.91 2.48
CA VAL A 176 9.41 -23.08 1.71
C VAL A 176 10.44 -22.42 2.63
N ASP A 177 11.63 -22.15 2.10
CA ASP A 177 12.69 -21.46 2.84
C ASP A 177 12.58 -19.93 2.70
N VAL A 178 11.79 -19.44 1.74
CA VAL A 178 11.54 -18.01 1.51
C VAL A 178 10.63 -17.45 2.60
N PRO A 179 10.97 -16.32 3.25
CA PRO A 179 10.12 -15.69 4.25
C PRO A 179 8.75 -15.34 3.70
N ILE A 180 7.72 -15.49 4.51
CA ILE A 180 6.32 -15.16 4.17
C ILE A 180 5.92 -13.86 4.85
N ALA A 181 5.39 -12.91 4.07
CA ALA A 181 4.83 -11.67 4.59
C ALA A 181 3.29 -11.68 4.52
N ALA A 182 2.63 -11.29 5.61
CA ALA A 182 1.17 -11.21 5.70
C ALA A 182 0.68 -9.77 5.52
N ASP A 183 -0.21 -9.52 4.54
CA ASP A 183 -0.89 -8.23 4.28
C ASP A 183 -2.40 -8.35 4.58
N GLU A 184 -3.14 -9.02 3.71
CA GLU A 184 -4.59 -9.18 3.85
C GLU A 184 -4.97 -9.86 5.16
N SER A 185 -4.14 -10.79 5.61
CA SER A 185 -4.34 -11.51 6.87
C SER A 185 -4.16 -10.63 8.11
N ILE A 186 -3.40 -9.54 8.03
CA ILE A 186 -3.25 -8.54 9.11
C ILE A 186 -4.45 -7.59 9.11
N ARG A 187 -4.74 -6.96 8.00
CA ARG A 187 -5.75 -5.88 7.92
C ARG A 187 -7.20 -6.35 8.04
N ARG A 188 -7.47 -7.63 7.76
CA ARG A 188 -8.79 -8.26 7.88
C ARG A 188 -8.96 -9.09 9.13
N ALA A 189 -7.92 -9.26 9.92
CA ALA A 189 -8.01 -9.99 11.16
C ALA A 189 -8.80 -9.18 12.20
N GLU A 190 -9.78 -9.80 12.85
CA GLU A 190 -10.40 -9.26 14.07
C GLU A 190 -9.35 -9.11 15.18
N ASP A 191 -8.31 -9.97 15.13
CA ASP A 191 -7.15 -9.95 16.00
C ASP A 191 -5.87 -10.14 15.17
N PRO A 192 -5.08 -9.09 14.93
CA PRO A 192 -3.80 -9.17 14.20
C PRO A 192 -2.79 -10.13 14.83
N MET A 193 -2.88 -10.39 16.13
CA MET A 193 -2.01 -11.37 16.82
C MET A 193 -2.24 -12.79 16.33
N ARG A 194 -3.36 -13.12 15.72
CA ARG A 194 -3.64 -14.47 15.18
C ARG A 194 -2.58 -14.92 14.15
N VAL A 195 -2.03 -13.99 13.40
CA VAL A 195 -1.00 -14.31 12.39
C VAL A 195 0.30 -14.75 13.05
N ALA A 196 0.75 -14.03 14.07
CA ALA A 196 1.95 -14.38 14.82
C ALA A 196 1.74 -15.67 15.65
N VAL A 197 0.60 -15.79 16.35
CA VAL A 197 0.25 -16.96 17.15
C VAL A 197 0.14 -18.22 16.28
N ALA A 198 -0.35 -18.10 15.05
CA ALA A 198 -0.45 -19.23 14.13
C ALA A 198 0.89 -19.57 13.45
N GLU A 199 1.97 -18.87 13.73
CA GLU A 199 3.25 -18.99 13.03
C GLU A 199 3.09 -18.93 11.50
N ALA A 200 2.21 -18.05 11.04
CA ALA A 200 1.76 -18.00 9.65
C ALA A 200 2.63 -17.09 8.77
N ALA A 201 3.40 -16.19 9.38
CA ALA A 201 4.25 -15.25 8.65
C ALA A 201 5.54 -14.93 9.45
N ASP A 202 6.53 -14.44 8.73
CA ASP A 202 7.79 -13.92 9.23
C ASP A 202 7.82 -12.40 9.29
N ILE A 203 6.95 -11.74 8.51
CA ILE A 203 6.89 -10.30 8.32
C ILE A 203 5.42 -9.85 8.31
N ALA A 204 5.12 -8.71 8.97
CA ALA A 204 3.82 -8.06 8.94
C ALA A 204 3.83 -6.87 7.97
N VAL A 205 2.97 -6.89 6.95
CA VAL A 205 2.72 -5.74 6.09
C VAL A 205 1.60 -4.90 6.71
N ILE A 206 1.93 -3.70 7.13
CA ILE A 206 1.03 -2.80 7.86
C ILE A 206 0.64 -1.62 6.96
N LYS A 207 -0.66 -1.32 6.92
CA LYS A 207 -1.23 -0.14 6.25
C LYS A 207 -2.12 0.60 7.22
N CYS A 208 -1.81 1.86 7.53
CA CYS A 208 -2.61 2.60 8.51
C CYS A 208 -4.05 2.86 8.03
N THR A 209 -4.24 3.05 6.72
CA THR A 209 -5.56 3.36 6.15
C THR A 209 -6.64 2.32 6.49
N PRO A 210 -6.51 1.03 6.19
CA PRO A 210 -7.52 0.06 6.57
C PRO A 210 -7.58 -0.19 8.08
N LEU A 211 -6.50 0.08 8.81
CA LEU A 211 -6.43 -0.15 10.26
C LEU A 211 -7.03 0.98 11.11
N GLY A 212 -7.34 2.13 10.53
CA GLY A 212 -8.02 3.23 11.22
C GLY A 212 -7.08 4.24 11.89
N GLY A 213 -5.93 4.50 11.29
CA GLY A 213 -5.02 5.57 11.66
C GLY A 213 -3.63 5.10 12.05
N VAL A 214 -2.72 6.07 12.13
CA VAL A 214 -1.30 5.84 12.44
C VAL A 214 -1.13 5.27 13.84
N ARG A 215 -1.81 5.87 14.84
CA ARG A 215 -1.71 5.43 16.24
C ARG A 215 -2.24 4.02 16.44
N ARG A 216 -3.32 3.67 15.74
CA ARG A 216 -3.86 2.31 15.80
C ARG A 216 -2.94 1.31 15.09
N ALA A 217 -2.39 1.68 13.94
CA ALA A 217 -1.45 0.85 13.21
C ALA A 217 -0.15 0.57 13.99
N LEU A 218 0.36 1.54 14.77
CA LEU A 218 1.49 1.34 15.68
C LEU A 218 1.18 0.29 16.75
N ARG A 219 -0.02 0.33 17.36
CA ARG A 219 -0.43 -0.69 18.34
C ARG A 219 -0.57 -2.07 17.71
N VAL A 220 -1.07 -2.15 16.46
CA VAL A 220 -1.15 -3.41 15.72
C VAL A 220 0.24 -3.96 15.41
N ALA A 221 1.17 -3.10 14.99
CA ALA A 221 2.57 -3.47 14.74
C ALA A 221 3.25 -4.03 16.00
N GLU A 222 3.10 -3.33 17.13
CA GLU A 222 3.61 -3.78 18.44
C GLU A 222 2.99 -5.13 18.85
N ALA A 223 1.67 -5.27 18.74
CA ALA A 223 0.95 -6.50 19.10
C ALA A 223 1.30 -7.69 18.20
N ALA A 224 1.60 -7.46 16.92
CA ALA A 224 2.02 -8.51 16.00
C ALA A 224 3.38 -9.12 16.36
N GLY A 225 4.29 -8.33 16.95
CA GLY A 225 5.62 -8.81 17.38
C GLY A 225 6.48 -9.34 16.24
N LEU A 226 6.19 -8.97 15.00
CA LEU A 226 6.92 -9.34 13.79
C LEU A 226 7.65 -8.14 13.21
N PRO A 227 8.76 -8.33 12.47
CA PRO A 227 9.32 -7.27 11.63
C PRO A 227 8.25 -6.66 10.72
N VAL A 228 8.25 -5.32 10.57
CA VAL A 228 7.19 -4.58 9.89
C VAL A 228 7.66 -4.01 8.56
N VAL A 229 6.79 -4.12 7.55
CA VAL A 229 6.88 -3.37 6.30
C VAL A 229 5.66 -2.47 6.21
N VAL A 230 5.83 -1.16 6.13
CA VAL A 230 4.72 -0.25 5.84
C VAL A 230 4.45 -0.21 4.34
N SER A 231 3.19 -0.32 3.97
CA SER A 231 2.78 -0.32 2.56
C SER A 231 1.61 0.63 2.31
N SER A 232 1.51 1.12 1.09
CA SER A 232 0.42 1.96 0.60
C SER A 232 -0.78 1.12 0.16
N ALA A 233 -1.95 1.75 0.16
CA ALA A 233 -3.17 1.23 -0.45
C ALA A 233 -3.64 2.15 -1.61
N LEU A 234 -2.69 2.71 -2.39
CA LEU A 234 -2.91 3.62 -3.52
C LEU A 234 -3.54 4.95 -3.09
N GLU A 235 -3.09 5.51 -2.00
CA GLU A 235 -3.44 6.87 -1.59
C GLU A 235 -2.79 7.91 -2.52
N THR A 236 -3.39 9.10 -2.62
CA THR A 236 -2.71 10.29 -3.15
C THR A 236 -1.54 10.69 -2.23
N SER A 237 -0.70 11.62 -2.63
CA SER A 237 0.36 12.13 -1.74
C SER A 237 -0.16 12.74 -0.44
N ILE A 238 -1.44 13.14 -0.38
CA ILE A 238 -2.09 13.55 0.87
C ILE A 238 -2.21 12.35 1.81
N GLY A 239 -2.86 11.27 1.37
CA GLY A 239 -3.05 10.07 2.20
C GLY A 239 -1.76 9.28 2.44
N LEU A 240 -0.84 9.25 1.46
CA LEU A 240 0.46 8.61 1.59
C LEU A 240 1.30 9.22 2.73
N GLY A 241 1.05 10.49 3.07
CA GLY A 241 1.63 11.13 4.24
C GLY A 241 1.39 10.39 5.55
N ALA A 242 0.21 9.79 5.74
CA ALA A 242 -0.10 8.99 6.92
C ALA A 242 0.72 7.68 6.97
N GLN A 243 0.93 7.02 5.83
CA GLN A 243 1.78 5.84 5.77
C GLN A 243 3.25 6.18 6.06
N LEU A 244 3.75 7.30 5.56
CA LEU A 244 5.09 7.79 5.85
C LEU A 244 5.24 8.18 7.34
N ALA A 245 4.22 8.78 7.93
CA ALA A 245 4.21 9.08 9.36
C ALA A 245 4.22 7.80 10.21
N LEU A 246 3.50 6.76 9.79
CA LEU A 246 3.57 5.43 10.43
C LEU A 246 5.00 4.87 10.36
N ALA A 247 5.59 4.82 9.17
CA ALA A 247 6.95 4.31 8.99
C ALA A 247 7.99 5.14 9.75
N GLY A 248 7.77 6.47 9.81
CA GLY A 248 8.60 7.40 10.56
C GLY A 248 8.56 7.19 12.07
N ALA A 249 7.43 6.78 12.62
CA ALA A 249 7.19 6.61 14.06
C ALA A 249 7.50 5.18 14.57
N LEU A 250 7.66 4.18 13.70
CA LEU A 250 8.06 2.83 14.12
C LEU A 250 9.44 2.84 14.76
N PRO A 251 9.68 2.16 15.90
CA PRO A 251 11.00 2.07 16.52
C PRO A 251 12.03 1.44 15.58
N GLU A 252 11.68 0.35 14.96
CA GLU A 252 12.53 -0.44 14.03
C GLU A 252 11.92 -0.43 12.63
N LEU A 253 12.76 -0.39 11.61
CA LEU A 253 12.35 -0.40 10.19
C LEU A 253 13.45 -1.08 9.35
N ASP A 254 13.44 -2.42 9.33
CA ASP A 254 14.48 -3.24 8.70
C ASP A 254 14.30 -3.36 7.18
N PHE A 255 13.13 -3.03 6.67
CA PHE A 255 12.77 -3.24 5.27
C PHE A 255 12.41 -1.92 4.59
N ALA A 256 12.75 -1.82 3.30
CA ALA A 256 12.20 -0.76 2.46
C ALA A 256 10.67 -0.85 2.41
N CYS A 257 9.98 0.27 2.49
CA CYS A 257 8.52 0.34 2.54
C CYS A 257 7.87 0.36 1.15
N GLY A 258 6.67 -0.21 1.03
CA GLY A 258 5.89 -0.24 -0.21
C GLY A 258 5.15 1.09 -0.46
N LEU A 259 5.86 2.21 -0.48
CA LEU A 259 5.29 3.57 -0.52
C LEU A 259 5.54 4.33 -1.83
N GLY A 260 6.17 3.72 -2.82
CA GLY A 260 6.43 4.33 -4.13
C GLY A 260 5.22 4.37 -5.08
N THR A 261 4.00 4.32 -4.59
CA THR A 261 2.77 4.18 -5.40
C THR A 261 2.34 5.45 -6.13
N ALA A 262 2.79 6.63 -5.74
CA ALA A 262 2.48 7.89 -6.43
C ALA A 262 2.88 7.86 -7.92
N SER A 263 3.92 7.11 -8.28
CA SER A 263 4.38 6.94 -9.66
C SER A 263 3.38 6.21 -10.58
N LEU A 264 2.40 5.51 -10.01
CA LEU A 264 1.36 4.79 -10.76
C LEU A 264 0.25 5.73 -11.27
N PHE A 265 0.17 6.97 -10.79
CA PHE A 265 -0.84 7.95 -11.18
C PHE A 265 -0.37 8.87 -12.30
N GLU A 266 -1.28 9.34 -13.13
CA GLU A 266 -0.99 10.37 -14.15
C GLU A 266 -0.78 11.76 -13.52
N GLY A 267 -1.25 11.96 -12.28
CA GLY A 267 -1.10 13.18 -11.52
C GLY A 267 -1.38 12.99 -10.04
N ASP A 268 -1.43 14.10 -9.32
CA ASP A 268 -1.68 14.13 -7.87
C ASP A 268 -2.47 15.39 -7.49
N LEU A 269 -2.88 15.48 -6.23
CA LEU A 269 -3.59 16.64 -5.70
C LEU A 269 -2.65 17.71 -5.12
N VAL A 270 -1.34 17.46 -5.13
CA VAL A 270 -0.31 18.38 -4.64
C VAL A 270 0.67 18.74 -5.76
N THR A 271 1.28 19.93 -5.69
CA THR A 271 2.26 20.39 -6.69
C THR A 271 3.56 19.60 -6.67
N GLU A 272 3.92 19.06 -5.51
CA GLU A 272 5.11 18.24 -5.29
C GLU A 272 4.69 16.84 -4.82
N PRO A 273 4.35 15.92 -5.74
CA PRO A 273 3.99 14.56 -5.39
C PRO A 273 5.13 13.84 -4.66
N LEU A 274 4.77 12.89 -3.80
CA LEU A 274 5.71 12.07 -3.03
C LEU A 274 6.35 11.00 -3.93
N PHE A 275 7.18 11.43 -4.88
CA PHE A 275 8.02 10.54 -5.67
C PHE A 275 9.31 10.22 -4.92
N PRO A 276 9.74 8.96 -4.92
CA PRO A 276 11.02 8.59 -4.33
C PRO A 276 12.19 9.32 -4.99
N VAL A 277 13.12 9.81 -4.16
CA VAL A 277 14.40 10.34 -4.61
C VAL A 277 15.49 9.38 -4.14
N ASP A 278 16.22 8.80 -5.10
CA ASP A 278 17.24 7.77 -4.84
C ASP A 278 16.79 6.63 -3.91
N GLY A 279 15.52 6.23 -4.06
CA GLY A 279 14.91 5.16 -3.26
C GLY A 279 14.42 5.55 -1.87
N TYR A 280 14.30 6.85 -1.57
CA TYR A 280 13.82 7.37 -0.29
C TYR A 280 12.67 8.34 -0.44
N LEU A 281 11.82 8.41 0.59
CA LEU A 281 10.78 9.43 0.77
C LEU A 281 10.98 10.16 2.10
N PRO A 282 10.75 11.50 2.15
CA PRO A 282 10.82 12.25 3.40
C PRO A 282 9.59 11.98 4.26
N VAL A 283 9.77 11.91 5.57
CA VAL A 283 8.67 11.82 6.54
C VAL A 283 8.03 13.21 6.71
N PRO A 284 6.73 13.39 6.40
CA PRO A 284 6.08 14.67 6.58
C PRO A 284 5.79 14.93 8.07
N LEU A 285 6.09 16.12 8.55
CA LEU A 285 5.80 16.54 9.94
C LEU A 285 4.33 16.95 10.13
N ARG A 286 3.61 17.22 9.04
CA ARG A 286 2.19 17.61 9.04
C ARG A 286 1.50 17.13 7.77
N PRO A 287 0.16 16.98 7.79
CA PRO A 287 -0.61 16.70 6.60
C PRO A 287 -0.41 17.79 5.53
N ARG A 288 -0.39 17.36 4.26
CA ARG A 288 -0.26 18.27 3.11
C ARG A 288 -1.63 18.83 2.75
N ASP A 289 -1.63 20.09 2.30
CA ASP A 289 -2.81 20.69 1.69
C ASP A 289 -2.82 20.39 0.20
N PRO A 290 -4.01 20.16 -0.42
CA PRO A 290 -4.12 20.04 -1.86
C PRO A 290 -3.84 21.38 -2.54
N ASP A 291 -3.27 21.33 -3.75
CA ASP A 291 -3.22 22.49 -4.61
C ASP A 291 -4.61 22.77 -5.20
N PRO A 292 -5.13 24.02 -5.10
CA PRO A 292 -6.50 24.33 -5.55
C PRO A 292 -6.72 24.09 -7.06
N ALA A 293 -5.71 24.29 -7.90
CA ALA A 293 -5.82 24.06 -9.34
C ALA A 293 -5.81 22.58 -9.68
N LEU A 294 -4.98 21.79 -9.00
CA LEU A 294 -4.96 20.34 -9.16
C LEU A 294 -6.22 19.69 -8.59
N LEU A 295 -6.71 20.17 -7.45
CA LEU A 295 -7.98 19.71 -6.88
C LEU A 295 -9.14 19.95 -7.85
N GLU A 296 -9.19 21.11 -8.51
CA GLU A 296 -10.19 21.39 -9.53
C GLU A 296 -9.96 20.56 -10.79
N ARG A 297 -8.71 20.36 -11.23
CA ARG A 297 -8.38 19.52 -12.39
C ARG A 297 -8.88 18.09 -12.21
N TYR A 298 -8.64 17.48 -11.05
CA TYR A 298 -8.99 16.09 -10.75
C TYR A 298 -10.32 15.93 -10.01
N ARG A 299 -11.09 17.02 -9.82
CA ARG A 299 -12.45 16.93 -9.26
C ARG A 299 -13.28 15.96 -10.08
N HIS A 300 -13.96 15.04 -9.41
CA HIS A 300 -14.85 14.09 -10.09
C HIS A 300 -16.00 14.82 -10.79
N ARG A 301 -16.21 14.55 -12.11
CA ARG A 301 -17.16 15.29 -12.95
C ARG A 301 -18.54 14.61 -13.09
N ASP A 302 -18.64 13.32 -12.77
CA ASP A 302 -19.92 12.61 -12.78
C ASP A 302 -20.73 12.91 -11.51
N PRO A 303 -21.89 13.59 -11.60
CA PRO A 303 -22.68 13.93 -10.42
C PRO A 303 -23.21 12.72 -9.66
N ALA A 304 -23.51 11.61 -10.35
CA ALA A 304 -23.99 10.39 -9.71
C ALA A 304 -22.89 9.77 -8.85
N ARG A 305 -21.66 9.80 -9.36
CA ARG A 305 -20.50 9.26 -8.63
C ARG A 305 -20.12 10.16 -7.45
N VAL A 306 -20.21 11.46 -7.61
CA VAL A 306 -20.02 12.42 -6.50
C VAL A 306 -21.06 12.18 -5.39
N ALA A 307 -22.34 12.04 -5.75
CA ALA A 307 -23.41 11.75 -4.80
C ALA A 307 -23.17 10.42 -4.07
N TRP A 308 -22.72 9.38 -4.79
CA TRP A 308 -22.36 8.08 -4.18
C TRP A 308 -21.26 8.20 -3.13
N TRP A 309 -20.18 8.96 -3.40
CA TRP A 309 -19.11 9.20 -2.45
C TRP A 309 -19.58 9.99 -1.23
N GLN A 310 -20.43 11.00 -1.43
CA GLN A 310 -21.00 11.80 -0.34
C GLN A 310 -21.92 10.96 0.56
N ASP A 311 -22.75 10.09 -0.04
CA ASP A 311 -23.60 9.16 0.70
C ASP A 311 -22.78 8.16 1.49
N ARG A 312 -21.75 7.57 0.86
CA ARG A 312 -20.82 6.67 1.51
C ARG A 312 -20.12 7.34 2.70
N TYR A 313 -19.62 8.55 2.50
CA TYR A 313 -18.99 9.33 3.57
C TYR A 313 -19.94 9.49 4.77
N ARG A 314 -21.20 9.86 4.55
CA ARG A 314 -22.20 10.02 5.63
C ARG A 314 -22.46 8.72 6.38
N ARG A 315 -22.66 7.61 5.67
CA ARG A 315 -22.88 6.29 6.29
C ARG A 315 -21.66 5.80 7.07
N VAL A 316 -20.48 5.90 6.49
CA VAL A 316 -19.23 5.46 7.12
C VAL A 316 -18.88 6.36 8.31
N ARG A 317 -19.16 7.68 8.21
CA ARG A 317 -18.94 8.62 9.33
C ARG A 317 -19.75 8.23 10.56
N ALA A 318 -21.01 7.84 10.38
CA ALA A 318 -21.85 7.37 11.49
C ALA A 318 -21.28 6.13 12.19
N LEU A 319 -20.58 5.23 11.45
CA LEU A 319 -19.91 4.07 12.04
C LEU A 319 -18.65 4.46 12.82
N VAL A 320 -17.90 5.45 12.34
CA VAL A 320 -16.66 5.93 13.01
C VAL A 320 -17.00 6.66 14.32
N ASP A 321 -18.06 7.47 14.33
CA ASP A 321 -18.46 8.27 15.51
C ASP A 321 -19.06 7.40 16.64
N THR A 322 -19.41 6.13 16.37
CA THR A 322 -19.96 5.18 17.36
C THR A 322 -18.92 4.24 17.97
N ASN A 323 -17.68 4.24 17.49
CA ASN A 323 -16.56 3.42 17.97
C ASN A 323 -15.51 4.28 18.70
#